data_c45749660ca20d1b9f41a574551604ef
#
_entry.id   c45749660ca20d1b9f41a574551604ef
#
_cell.length_a   1.000
_cell.length_b   1.000
_cell.length_c   1.000
_cell.angle_alpha   90.00
_cell.angle_beta   90.00
_cell.angle_gamma   90.00
#
_symmetry.space_group_name_H-M   'P 1'
#
loop_
_entity.id
_entity.type
_entity.pdbx_description
1 polymer ?
#
loop_
_entity_poly.entity_id
_entity_poly.type
_entity_poly.pdbx_seq_one_letter_code
_entity_poly.pdbx_strand_id
1 'polypeptide(L)'
;MYAAQNAGRIIRALLEIALSRKWAGASAVLMSMSKTIEKQMWGYEHPLAQFDLSADVLYNLGKWADDLDVWELAAKSAGELGTLIHLNERHGAALQKAAKQFPTLSVSHRLRPLSHDLLKISLHIERAFEWAPKAHGTAEPFWIWVEDEQGINILQLARTVFGPSTTHLSLDFIIPVPDRRLPVSVQIRAISDKWIGAEDDYTITFHDISMPIQSHWHTPLLPLPFLPITALKYRRAEQAYGQRFQQFNSIQTQAFWSIYNTDRNVLIAGPVSSGKSILGQLAIW
;
A
#
# COMPACT_ATOMS: atom_id res chain seq x y z
N MET A 1 -20.40 25.27 22.89
CA MET A 1 -20.84 24.96 21.53
C MET A 1 -19.83 25.39 20.45
N TYR A 2 -19.37 26.63 20.41
CA TYR A 2 -18.38 27.14 19.43
C TYR A 2 -17.04 26.40 19.43
N ALA A 3 -16.50 26.05 20.60
CA ALA A 3 -15.22 25.32 20.72
C ALA A 3 -15.31 23.89 20.12
N ALA A 4 -16.41 23.16 20.35
CA ALA A 4 -16.57 21.82 19.82
C ALA A 4 -16.72 21.78 18.28
N GLN A 5 -17.41 22.77 17.70
CA GLN A 5 -17.55 22.89 16.25
C GLN A 5 -16.21 23.18 15.54
N ASN A 6 -15.34 23.97 16.16
CA ASN A 6 -14.02 24.25 15.61
C ASN A 6 -13.01 23.13 15.89
N ALA A 7 -13.14 22.41 17.01
CA ALA A 7 -12.24 21.31 17.34
C ALA A 7 -12.26 20.21 16.26
N GLY A 8 -13.42 19.83 15.75
CA GLY A 8 -13.53 18.83 14.67
C GLY A 8 -12.77 19.26 13.40
N ARG A 9 -12.90 20.52 13.00
CA ARG A 9 -12.18 21.06 11.82
C ARG A 9 -10.66 21.10 12.03
N ILE A 10 -10.22 21.51 13.23
CA ILE A 10 -8.79 21.56 13.56
C ILE A 10 -8.19 20.17 13.55
N ILE A 11 -8.84 19.21 14.19
CA ILE A 11 -8.34 17.83 14.23
C ILE A 11 -8.33 17.20 12.83
N ARG A 12 -9.34 17.49 12.00
CA ARG A 12 -9.34 17.02 10.61
C ARG A 12 -8.18 17.60 9.79
N ALA A 13 -7.88 18.88 9.97
CA ALA A 13 -6.72 19.51 9.31
C ALA A 13 -5.39 18.92 9.82
N LEU A 14 -5.26 18.66 11.11
CA LEU A 14 -4.08 17.99 11.68
C LEU A 14 -3.94 16.56 11.15
N LEU A 15 -5.04 15.82 11.00
CA LEU A 15 -5.05 14.49 10.39
C LEU A 15 -4.53 14.53 8.95
N GLU A 16 -4.99 15.48 8.14
CA GLU A 16 -4.51 15.64 6.76
C GLU A 16 -3.00 15.94 6.71
N ILE A 17 -2.50 16.76 7.64
CA ILE A 17 -1.07 17.02 7.78
C ILE A 17 -0.33 15.74 8.17
N ALA A 18 -0.80 14.98 9.16
CA ALA A 18 -0.17 13.74 9.61
C ALA A 18 -0.13 12.68 8.50
N LEU A 19 -1.22 12.51 7.75
CA LEU A 19 -1.28 11.63 6.58
C LEU A 19 -0.31 12.07 5.47
N SER A 20 -0.23 13.38 5.19
CA SER A 20 0.70 13.91 4.19
C SER A 20 2.17 13.73 4.60
N ARG A 21 2.45 13.79 5.90
CA ARG A 21 3.77 13.54 6.49
C ARG A 21 4.05 12.05 6.71
N LYS A 22 3.05 11.18 6.43
CA LYS A 22 3.17 9.73 6.59
C LYS A 22 3.46 9.29 8.03
N TRP A 23 2.93 9.97 9.02
CA TRP A 23 3.07 9.64 10.44
C TRP A 23 1.96 8.65 10.85
N ALA A 24 2.28 7.37 10.97
CA ALA A 24 1.29 6.31 11.21
C ALA A 24 0.56 6.48 12.54
N GLY A 25 1.28 6.49 13.67
CA GLY A 25 0.67 6.60 15.00
C GLY A 25 -0.12 7.89 15.19
N ALA A 26 0.42 9.05 14.75
CA ALA A 26 -0.30 10.32 14.85
C ALA A 26 -1.58 10.33 13.99
N SER A 27 -1.53 9.74 12.79
CA SER A 27 -2.70 9.63 11.91
C SER A 27 -3.82 8.79 12.53
N ALA A 28 -3.49 7.64 13.13
CA ALA A 28 -4.46 6.78 13.80
C ALA A 28 -5.13 7.50 14.98
N VAL A 29 -4.34 8.15 15.84
CA VAL A 29 -4.86 8.90 16.99
C VAL A 29 -5.76 10.06 16.55
N LEU A 30 -5.31 10.88 15.59
CA LEU A 30 -6.09 12.03 15.10
C LEU A 30 -7.38 11.58 14.39
N MET A 31 -7.37 10.45 13.71
CA MET A 31 -8.56 9.86 13.10
C MET A 31 -9.55 9.40 14.15
N SER A 32 -9.10 8.71 15.18
CA SER A 32 -9.93 8.32 16.33
C SER A 32 -10.54 9.56 17.00
N MET A 33 -9.73 10.57 17.31
CA MET A 33 -10.20 11.84 17.90
C MET A 33 -11.21 12.57 17.00
N SER A 34 -11.01 12.58 15.69
CA SER A 34 -11.95 13.20 14.75
C SER A 34 -13.32 12.52 14.81
N LYS A 35 -13.34 11.19 14.82
CA LYS A 35 -14.57 10.40 14.92
C LYS A 35 -15.28 10.60 16.25
N THR A 36 -14.56 10.59 17.37
CA THR A 36 -15.15 10.79 18.71
C THR A 36 -15.79 12.16 18.86
N ILE A 37 -15.19 13.20 18.34
CA ILE A 37 -15.78 14.55 18.35
C ILE A 37 -17.00 14.65 17.43
N GLU A 38 -16.92 14.08 16.24
CA GLU A 38 -18.02 14.11 15.28
C GLU A 38 -19.25 13.34 15.78
N LYS A 39 -19.01 12.16 16.37
CA LYS A 39 -20.06 11.32 16.94
C LYS A 39 -20.53 11.75 18.34
N GLN A 40 -19.79 12.64 19.01
CA GLN A 40 -20.03 13.03 20.40
C GLN A 40 -20.06 11.84 21.36
N MET A 41 -19.18 10.87 21.10
CA MET A 41 -18.99 9.63 21.87
C MET A 41 -17.57 9.52 22.37
N TRP A 42 -17.38 8.84 23.49
CA TRP A 42 -16.04 8.52 23.98
C TRP A 42 -15.47 7.30 23.25
N GLY A 43 -14.16 7.29 23.04
CA GLY A 43 -13.49 6.19 22.34
C GLY A 43 -13.51 4.85 23.07
N TYR A 44 -13.86 4.84 24.38
CA TYR A 44 -14.00 3.62 25.19
C TYR A 44 -15.45 3.09 25.23
N GLU A 45 -16.41 3.81 24.68
CA GLU A 45 -17.78 3.30 24.58
C GLU A 45 -17.86 2.16 23.55
N HIS A 46 -18.73 1.20 23.83
CA HIS A 46 -18.88 0.05 22.95
C HIS A 46 -19.26 0.49 21.52
N PRO A 47 -18.59 -0.02 20.47
CA PRO A 47 -18.76 0.44 19.08
C PRO A 47 -20.22 0.39 18.59
N LEU A 48 -21.03 -0.55 19.08
CA LEU A 48 -22.43 -0.67 18.71
C LEU A 48 -23.34 0.42 19.32
N ALA A 49 -22.83 1.25 20.23
CA ALA A 49 -23.55 2.43 20.71
C ALA A 49 -23.79 3.49 19.63
N GLN A 50 -23.13 3.37 18.48
CA GLN A 50 -23.37 4.21 17.31
C GLN A 50 -24.65 3.87 16.55
N PHE A 51 -25.29 2.75 16.89
CA PHE A 51 -26.59 2.36 16.35
C PHE A 51 -27.73 2.78 17.29
N ASP A 52 -28.93 2.85 16.74
CA ASP A 52 -30.14 3.17 17.49
C ASP A 52 -30.62 1.95 18.30
N LEU A 53 -29.85 1.61 19.35
CA LEU A 53 -30.18 0.57 20.32
C LEU A 53 -30.76 1.17 21.58
N SER A 54 -31.65 0.42 22.27
CA SER A 54 -32.22 0.90 23.54
C SER A 54 -31.12 1.00 24.63
N ALA A 55 -31.32 1.92 25.57
CA ALA A 55 -30.42 2.12 26.69
C ALA A 55 -30.18 0.83 27.51
N ASP A 56 -31.22 0.01 27.66
CA ASP A 56 -31.13 -1.27 28.37
C ASP A 56 -30.21 -2.26 27.66
N VAL A 57 -30.29 -2.31 26.31
CA VAL A 57 -29.36 -3.16 25.50
C VAL A 57 -27.92 -2.69 25.66
N LEU A 58 -27.67 -1.39 25.53
CA LEU A 58 -26.31 -0.84 25.66
C LEU A 58 -25.75 -1.01 27.07
N TYR A 59 -26.55 -0.78 28.10
CA TYR A 59 -26.13 -0.99 29.48
C TYR A 59 -25.75 -2.46 29.76
N ASN A 60 -26.64 -3.39 29.33
CA ASN A 60 -26.39 -4.81 29.56
C ASN A 60 -25.24 -5.34 28.67
N LEU A 61 -25.09 -4.83 27.45
CA LEU A 61 -23.95 -5.15 26.58
C LEU A 61 -22.62 -4.79 27.26
N GLY A 62 -22.46 -3.55 27.74
CA GLY A 62 -21.28 -3.12 28.47
C GLY A 62 -21.05 -3.83 29.80
N LYS A 63 -22.09 -4.40 30.41
CA LYS A 63 -21.99 -5.12 31.66
C LYS A 63 -21.61 -6.61 31.51
N TRP A 64 -22.11 -7.26 30.46
CA TRP A 64 -22.07 -8.71 30.34
C TRP A 64 -21.33 -9.23 29.11
N ALA A 65 -21.01 -8.37 28.15
CA ALA A 65 -20.42 -8.75 26.88
C ALA A 65 -19.42 -7.69 26.35
N ASP A 66 -18.85 -6.87 27.23
CA ASP A 66 -17.88 -5.82 26.88
C ASP A 66 -16.55 -6.39 26.34
N ASP A 67 -16.25 -7.62 26.66
CA ASP A 67 -15.07 -8.37 26.24
C ASP A 67 -15.22 -9.06 24.87
N LEU A 68 -16.44 -9.04 24.30
CA LEU A 68 -16.70 -9.68 23.01
C LEU A 68 -16.56 -8.68 21.86
N ASP A 69 -15.81 -9.10 20.85
CA ASP A 69 -15.70 -8.34 19.61
C ASP A 69 -17.01 -8.29 18.82
N VAL A 70 -17.22 -7.24 18.02
CA VAL A 70 -18.44 -7.07 17.24
C VAL A 70 -18.68 -8.23 16.28
N TRP A 71 -17.62 -8.83 15.70
CA TRP A 71 -17.73 -9.98 14.81
C TRP A 71 -18.22 -11.25 15.55
N GLU A 72 -17.84 -11.42 16.82
CA GLU A 72 -18.32 -12.53 17.66
C GLU A 72 -19.79 -12.35 17.99
N LEU A 73 -20.23 -11.12 18.27
CA LEU A 73 -21.64 -10.79 18.47
C LEU A 73 -22.46 -11.03 17.20
N ALA A 74 -21.92 -10.68 16.02
CA ALA A 74 -22.60 -10.91 14.74
C ALA A 74 -22.79 -12.39 14.40
N ALA A 75 -21.90 -13.27 14.88
CA ALA A 75 -21.92 -14.71 14.67
C ALA A 75 -22.95 -15.45 15.54
N LYS A 76 -23.37 -14.86 16.69
CA LYS A 76 -24.34 -15.47 17.61
C LYS A 76 -25.76 -15.30 17.11
N SER A 77 -26.64 -16.23 17.51
CA SER A 77 -28.09 -16.13 17.25
C SER A 77 -28.76 -15.08 18.14
N ALA A 78 -29.93 -14.60 17.72
CA ALA A 78 -30.70 -13.63 18.48
C ALA A 78 -31.11 -14.12 19.89
N GLY A 79 -31.44 -15.41 20.04
CA GLY A 79 -31.73 -16.02 21.32
C GLY A 79 -30.52 -16.08 22.25
N GLU A 80 -29.32 -16.49 21.72
CA GLU A 80 -28.07 -16.51 22.48
C GLU A 80 -27.69 -15.10 22.96
N LEU A 81 -27.80 -14.11 22.07
CA LEU A 81 -27.51 -12.71 22.44
C LEU A 81 -28.51 -12.18 23.48
N GLY A 82 -29.82 -12.48 23.33
CA GLY A 82 -30.81 -12.12 24.32
C GLY A 82 -30.48 -12.71 25.72
N THR A 83 -30.07 -13.97 25.76
CA THR A 83 -29.63 -14.63 26.99
C THR A 83 -28.33 -14.02 27.55
N LEU A 84 -27.36 -13.76 26.69
CA LEU A 84 -26.06 -13.16 27.04
C LEU A 84 -26.21 -11.80 27.72
N ILE A 85 -27.05 -10.92 27.17
CA ILE A 85 -27.31 -9.60 27.72
C ILE A 85 -28.45 -9.60 28.79
N HIS A 86 -28.91 -10.75 29.23
CA HIS A 86 -29.98 -10.91 30.20
C HIS A 86 -31.29 -10.18 29.82
N LEU A 87 -31.60 -10.17 28.52
CA LEU A 87 -32.80 -9.60 27.95
C LEU A 87 -33.54 -10.64 27.09
N ASN A 88 -34.64 -10.25 26.49
CA ASN A 88 -35.40 -11.14 25.63
C ASN A 88 -34.82 -11.23 24.20
N GLU A 89 -35.24 -12.23 23.43
CA GLU A 89 -34.80 -12.50 22.07
C GLU A 89 -35.02 -11.31 21.12
N ARG A 90 -36.01 -10.46 21.33
CA ARG A 90 -36.24 -9.26 20.51
C ARG A 90 -35.06 -8.26 20.66
N HIS A 91 -34.55 -8.09 21.86
CA HIS A 91 -33.37 -7.26 22.11
C HIS A 91 -32.10 -7.90 21.55
N GLY A 92 -31.99 -9.24 21.65
CA GLY A 92 -30.91 -9.99 21.00
C GLY A 92 -30.92 -9.85 19.47
N ALA A 93 -32.11 -9.86 18.85
CA ALA A 93 -32.24 -9.64 17.40
C ALA A 93 -31.84 -8.22 16.98
N ALA A 94 -32.17 -7.20 17.78
CA ALA A 94 -31.77 -5.84 17.53
C ALA A 94 -30.21 -5.68 17.62
N LEU A 95 -29.61 -6.31 18.63
CA LEU A 95 -28.17 -6.33 18.82
C LEU A 95 -27.47 -7.07 17.68
N GLN A 96 -27.95 -8.25 17.29
CA GLN A 96 -27.40 -9.02 16.16
C GLN A 96 -27.44 -8.22 14.86
N LYS A 97 -28.56 -7.56 14.60
CA LYS A 97 -28.71 -6.71 13.42
C LYS A 97 -27.71 -5.57 13.41
N ALA A 98 -27.49 -4.89 14.53
CA ALA A 98 -26.51 -3.84 14.66
C ALA A 98 -25.09 -4.37 14.44
N ALA A 99 -24.74 -5.52 15.04
CA ALA A 99 -23.45 -6.17 14.87
C ALA A 99 -23.19 -6.57 13.42
N LYS A 100 -24.16 -7.15 12.72
CA LYS A 100 -24.05 -7.49 11.30
C LYS A 100 -23.92 -6.28 10.37
N GLN A 101 -24.43 -5.14 10.79
CA GLN A 101 -24.33 -3.89 10.04
C GLN A 101 -23.10 -3.08 10.40
N PHE A 102 -22.34 -3.46 11.43
CA PHE A 102 -21.13 -2.74 11.80
C PHE A 102 -20.05 -2.88 10.73
N PRO A 103 -19.43 -1.78 10.24
CA PRO A 103 -18.52 -1.81 9.11
C PRO A 103 -17.21 -2.52 9.43
N THR A 104 -17.11 -3.78 9.05
CA THR A 104 -15.92 -4.61 9.14
C THR A 104 -15.44 -5.01 7.75
N LEU A 105 -14.15 -5.18 7.58
CA LEU A 105 -13.53 -5.60 6.33
C LEU A 105 -12.84 -6.95 6.52
N SER A 106 -12.82 -7.75 5.47
CA SER A 106 -11.95 -8.92 5.36
C SER A 106 -10.86 -8.61 4.37
N VAL A 107 -9.60 -8.73 4.77
CA VAL A 107 -8.45 -8.42 3.93
C VAL A 107 -7.62 -9.66 3.71
N SER A 108 -7.44 -10.02 2.46
CA SER A 108 -6.47 -11.02 2.03
C SER A 108 -5.38 -10.37 1.19
N HIS A 109 -4.19 -10.99 1.17
CA HIS A 109 -3.05 -10.40 0.50
C HIS A 109 -2.31 -11.40 -0.38
N ARG A 110 -1.65 -10.86 -1.39
CA ARG A 110 -0.70 -11.59 -2.24
C ARG A 110 0.58 -10.77 -2.38
N LEU A 111 1.72 -11.42 -2.18
CA LEU A 111 3.02 -10.79 -2.27
C LEU A 111 3.71 -11.18 -3.56
N ARG A 112 4.33 -10.20 -4.24
CA ARG A 112 5.07 -10.43 -5.47
C ARG A 112 6.30 -9.53 -5.50
N PRO A 113 7.51 -10.08 -5.46
CA PRO A 113 8.72 -9.33 -5.75
C PRO A 113 8.69 -8.80 -7.19
N LEU A 114 8.94 -7.52 -7.39
CA LEU A 114 9.04 -6.90 -8.71
C LEU A 114 10.49 -6.77 -9.17
N SER A 115 11.37 -6.43 -8.24
CA SER A 115 12.80 -6.31 -8.45
C SER A 115 13.53 -6.67 -7.16
N HIS A 116 14.87 -6.54 -7.16
CA HIS A 116 15.68 -6.81 -5.97
C HIS A 116 15.41 -5.85 -4.79
N ASP A 117 14.77 -4.72 -5.05
CA ASP A 117 14.53 -3.61 -4.11
C ASP A 117 13.05 -3.17 -4.03
N LEU A 118 12.15 -3.83 -4.76
CA LEU A 118 10.72 -3.49 -4.79
C LEU A 118 9.85 -4.73 -4.58
N LEU A 119 8.93 -4.62 -3.64
CA LEU A 119 7.93 -5.63 -3.34
C LEU A 119 6.53 -5.07 -3.59
N LYS A 120 5.72 -5.80 -4.34
CA LYS A 120 4.30 -5.51 -4.54
C LYS A 120 3.46 -6.30 -3.54
N ILE A 121 2.60 -5.60 -2.82
CA ILE A 121 1.56 -6.14 -1.95
C ILE A 121 0.23 -5.89 -2.65
N SER A 122 -0.41 -6.94 -3.12
CA SER A 122 -1.77 -6.86 -3.67
C SER A 122 -2.75 -7.23 -2.57
N LEU A 123 -3.62 -6.30 -2.19
CA LEU A 123 -4.68 -6.52 -1.21
C LEU A 123 -6.00 -6.78 -1.94
N HIS A 124 -6.71 -7.81 -1.49
CA HIS A 124 -8.08 -8.05 -1.85
C HIS A 124 -8.94 -7.83 -0.61
N ILE A 125 -9.85 -6.86 -0.68
CA ILE A 125 -10.60 -6.33 0.45
C ILE A 125 -12.07 -6.59 0.19
N GLU A 126 -12.69 -7.33 1.07
CA GLU A 126 -14.11 -7.67 1.00
C GLU A 126 -14.88 -6.97 2.10
N ARG A 127 -16.09 -6.53 1.77
CA ARG A 127 -17.04 -6.00 2.73
C ARG A 127 -17.64 -7.15 3.55
N ALA A 128 -17.31 -7.21 4.83
CA ALA A 128 -17.78 -8.25 5.74
C ALA A 128 -19.01 -7.83 6.59
N PHE A 129 -19.79 -6.85 6.14
CA PHE A 129 -20.97 -6.35 6.82
C PHE A 129 -22.19 -6.21 5.90
N GLU A 130 -23.37 -6.21 6.50
CA GLU A 130 -24.65 -6.00 5.79
C GLU A 130 -24.89 -4.51 5.55
N TRP A 131 -25.12 -4.12 4.31
CA TRP A 131 -25.38 -2.73 3.98
C TRP A 131 -26.76 -2.29 4.43
N ALA A 132 -26.82 -1.26 5.25
CA ALA A 132 -28.06 -0.62 5.68
C ALA A 132 -28.07 0.87 5.26
N PRO A 133 -28.94 1.30 4.31
CA PRO A 133 -28.93 2.68 3.82
C PRO A 133 -29.13 3.74 4.92
N LYS A 134 -29.85 3.40 6.00
CA LYS A 134 -30.05 4.30 7.14
C LYS A 134 -28.75 4.53 7.95
N ALA A 135 -27.91 3.51 8.10
CA ALA A 135 -26.69 3.57 8.86
C ALA A 135 -25.52 4.07 8.01
N HIS A 136 -25.36 3.53 6.79
CA HIS A 136 -24.18 3.76 5.94
C HIS A 136 -24.37 4.90 4.95
N GLY A 137 -25.64 5.27 4.63
CA GLY A 137 -25.94 6.25 3.59
C GLY A 137 -25.58 5.72 2.20
N THR A 138 -24.88 6.52 1.40
CA THR A 138 -24.51 6.19 0.02
C THR A 138 -23.06 5.67 -0.11
N ALA A 139 -22.22 5.87 0.90
CA ALA A 139 -20.81 5.58 0.83
C ALA A 139 -20.17 5.37 2.20
N GLU A 140 -19.35 4.32 2.30
CA GLU A 140 -18.51 4.03 3.46
C GLU A 140 -17.03 4.17 3.07
N PRO A 141 -16.37 5.26 3.46
CA PRO A 141 -14.95 5.48 3.21
C PRO A 141 -14.08 4.80 4.26
N PHE A 142 -12.99 4.19 3.77
CA PHE A 142 -11.93 3.61 4.58
C PHE A 142 -10.58 4.15 4.15
N TRP A 143 -9.69 4.34 5.12
CA TRP A 143 -8.29 4.56 4.92
C TRP A 143 -7.55 3.23 5.11
N ILE A 144 -6.71 2.90 4.14
CA ILE A 144 -5.92 1.67 4.16
C ILE A 144 -4.48 2.04 3.90
N TRP A 145 -3.60 1.65 4.81
CA TRP A 145 -2.17 1.93 4.65
C TRP A 145 -1.29 0.79 5.13
N VAL A 146 -0.05 0.82 4.68
CA VAL A 146 1.02 -0.08 5.09
C VAL A 146 1.95 0.69 6.01
N GLU A 147 2.17 0.19 7.21
CA GLU A 147 3.12 0.73 8.20
C GLU A 147 4.46 0.00 8.11
N ASP A 148 5.53 0.72 8.48
CA ASP A 148 6.83 0.10 8.70
C ASP A 148 6.80 -0.85 9.92
N GLU A 149 7.88 -1.61 10.10
CA GLU A 149 8.01 -2.59 11.19
C GLU A 149 7.86 -1.93 12.59
N GLN A 150 8.22 -0.66 12.73
CA GLN A 150 8.12 0.10 13.97
C GLN A 150 6.75 0.76 14.19
N GLY A 151 5.86 0.75 13.20
CA GLY A 151 4.58 1.45 13.27
C GLY A 151 4.69 2.97 13.31
N ILE A 152 5.83 3.53 12.88
CA ILE A 152 6.10 4.97 12.91
C ILE A 152 5.68 5.64 11.61
N ASN A 153 6.03 5.02 10.46
CA ASN A 153 5.85 5.62 9.16
C ASN A 153 4.85 4.84 8.31
N ILE A 154 4.04 5.58 7.57
CA ILE A 154 3.19 5.04 6.51
C ILE A 154 4.03 4.87 5.25
N LEU A 155 4.25 3.65 4.81
CA LEU A 155 4.97 3.36 3.56
C LEU A 155 4.12 3.70 2.35
N GLN A 156 2.86 3.25 2.35
CA GLN A 156 1.88 3.51 1.29
C GLN A 156 0.49 3.72 1.91
N LEU A 157 -0.32 4.56 1.28
CA LEU A 157 -1.63 4.97 1.75
C LEU A 157 -2.62 5.00 0.59
N ALA A 158 -3.83 4.50 0.82
CA ALA A 158 -4.96 4.62 -0.08
C ALA A 158 -6.24 4.96 0.69
N ARG A 159 -7.12 5.72 0.06
CA ARG A 159 -8.49 5.94 0.53
C ARG A 159 -9.43 5.19 -0.40
N THR A 160 -10.25 4.31 0.15
CA THR A 160 -11.23 3.51 -0.57
C THR A 160 -12.63 3.86 -0.15
N VAL A 161 -13.60 3.61 -1.01
CA VAL A 161 -15.00 3.89 -0.71
C VAL A 161 -15.83 2.69 -1.15
N PHE A 162 -16.55 2.11 -0.20
CA PHE A 162 -17.56 1.11 -0.49
C PHE A 162 -18.91 1.79 -0.71
N GLY A 163 -19.64 1.32 -1.72
CA GLY A 163 -21.02 1.67 -1.97
C GLY A 163 -21.94 0.47 -1.72
N PRO A 164 -23.27 0.64 -1.87
CA PRO A 164 -24.24 -0.44 -1.68
C PRO A 164 -23.96 -1.68 -2.56
N SER A 165 -23.52 -1.45 -3.80
CA SER A 165 -23.21 -2.51 -4.77
C SER A 165 -21.77 -2.99 -4.74
N THR A 166 -20.88 -2.29 -4.05
CA THR A 166 -19.47 -2.64 -3.98
C THR A 166 -19.24 -3.63 -2.85
N THR A 167 -18.93 -4.88 -3.19
CA THR A 167 -18.67 -5.94 -2.22
C THR A 167 -17.19 -6.22 -2.03
N HIS A 168 -16.37 -5.92 -3.01
CA HIS A 168 -14.93 -6.14 -2.97
C HIS A 168 -14.17 -5.04 -3.71
N LEU A 169 -12.93 -4.82 -3.30
CA LEU A 169 -11.97 -3.89 -3.92
C LEU A 169 -10.58 -4.54 -3.92
N SER A 170 -9.77 -4.16 -4.89
CA SER A 170 -8.37 -4.57 -4.95
C SER A 170 -7.46 -3.36 -4.92
N LEU A 171 -6.42 -3.41 -4.11
CA LEU A 171 -5.40 -2.37 -3.99
C LEU A 171 -4.02 -2.98 -4.20
N ASP A 172 -3.17 -2.26 -4.91
CA ASP A 172 -1.78 -2.63 -5.10
C ASP A 172 -0.88 -1.59 -4.43
N PHE A 173 -0.08 -2.03 -3.48
CA PHE A 173 0.96 -1.22 -2.86
C PHE A 173 2.34 -1.69 -3.32
N ILE A 174 3.21 -0.75 -3.66
CA ILE A 174 4.60 -1.04 -4.00
C ILE A 174 5.47 -0.43 -2.90
N ILE A 175 6.13 -1.28 -2.14
CA ILE A 175 7.01 -0.86 -1.06
C ILE A 175 8.48 -1.05 -1.43
N PRO A 176 9.35 -0.09 -1.07
CA PRO A 176 10.79 -0.26 -1.24
C PRO A 176 11.32 -1.24 -0.19
N VAL A 177 12.30 -2.04 -0.61
CA VAL A 177 13.06 -2.95 0.25
C VAL A 177 14.50 -2.44 0.32
N PRO A 178 14.82 -1.57 1.30
CA PRO A 178 16.15 -1.00 1.41
C PRO A 178 17.19 -2.09 1.73
N ASP A 179 18.40 -1.91 1.23
CA ASP A 179 19.54 -2.79 1.49
C ASP A 179 19.30 -4.28 1.19
N ARG A 180 18.30 -4.60 0.37
CA ARG A 180 17.89 -5.98 0.02
C ARG A 180 17.49 -6.81 1.24
N ARG A 181 17.14 -6.17 2.34
CA ARG A 181 16.65 -6.83 3.54
C ARG A 181 15.16 -6.59 3.64
N LEU A 182 14.39 -7.67 3.50
CA LEU A 182 12.97 -7.65 3.83
C LEU A 182 12.84 -7.36 5.32
N PRO A 183 11.92 -6.47 5.74
CA PRO A 183 11.56 -6.37 7.15
C PRO A 183 10.98 -7.72 7.60
N VAL A 184 10.97 -7.98 8.90
CA VAL A 184 10.37 -9.21 9.45
C VAL A 184 8.88 -9.25 9.12
N SER A 185 8.22 -8.12 9.28
CA SER A 185 6.80 -7.94 8.96
C SER A 185 6.49 -6.50 8.60
N VAL A 186 5.35 -6.29 7.97
CA VAL A 186 4.69 -4.97 7.85
C VAL A 186 3.26 -5.09 8.37
N GLN A 187 2.72 -3.99 8.85
CA GLN A 187 1.32 -3.94 9.27
C GLN A 187 0.47 -3.24 8.21
N ILE A 188 -0.65 -3.86 7.86
CA ILE A 188 -1.69 -3.23 7.07
C ILE A 188 -2.77 -2.80 8.05
N ARG A 189 -3.08 -1.52 8.05
CA ARG A 189 -4.17 -0.98 8.86
C ARG A 189 -5.30 -0.52 7.96
N ALA A 190 -6.51 -0.98 8.26
CA ALA A 190 -7.74 -0.55 7.62
C ALA A 190 -8.62 0.17 8.64
N ILE A 191 -8.89 1.46 8.43
CA ILE A 191 -9.63 2.30 9.39
C ILE A 191 -10.81 2.96 8.69
N SER A 192 -12.00 2.81 9.25
CA SER A 192 -13.17 3.57 8.80
C SER A 192 -12.98 5.06 9.07
N ASP A 193 -13.33 5.89 8.08
CA ASP A 193 -13.32 7.35 8.21
C ASP A 193 -14.50 7.89 9.05
N LYS A 194 -15.52 7.03 9.31
CA LYS A 194 -16.77 7.44 9.98
C LYS A 194 -17.07 6.73 11.29
N TRP A 195 -16.67 5.46 11.42
CA TRP A 195 -17.10 4.61 12.52
C TRP A 195 -16.00 4.43 13.56
N ILE A 196 -16.33 4.67 14.83
CA ILE A 196 -15.46 4.40 15.97
C ILE A 196 -15.38 2.89 16.15
N GLY A 197 -14.17 2.36 16.34
CA GLY A 197 -13.93 0.93 16.54
C GLY A 197 -13.96 0.09 15.25
N ALA A 198 -14.30 0.68 14.08
CA ALA A 198 -14.20 0.00 12.80
C ALA A 198 -12.77 0.12 12.25
N GLU A 199 -11.87 -0.62 12.87
CA GLU A 199 -10.43 -0.63 12.59
C GLU A 199 -9.94 -2.07 12.66
N ASP A 200 -9.15 -2.48 11.66
CA ASP A 200 -8.59 -3.82 11.57
C ASP A 200 -7.09 -3.71 11.23
N ASP A 201 -6.28 -4.46 11.95
CA ASP A 201 -4.83 -4.55 11.77
C ASP A 201 -4.45 -5.94 11.26
N TYR A 202 -3.73 -6.01 10.15
CA TYR A 202 -3.29 -7.24 9.52
C TYR A 202 -1.77 -7.25 9.45
N THR A 203 -1.15 -8.26 10.06
CA THR A 203 0.30 -8.44 10.00
C THR A 203 0.68 -9.32 8.80
N ILE A 204 1.54 -8.82 7.94
CA ILE A 204 2.11 -9.58 6.83
C ILE A 204 3.55 -9.91 7.15
N THR A 205 3.90 -11.19 7.11
CA THR A 205 5.26 -11.71 7.30
C THR A 205 5.88 -12.09 5.97
N PHE A 206 7.22 -12.03 5.88
CA PHE A 206 7.95 -12.24 4.63
C PHE A 206 8.86 -13.47 4.64
N HIS A 207 8.60 -14.43 5.55
CA HIS A 207 9.46 -15.60 5.73
C HIS A 207 9.62 -16.48 4.46
N ASP A 208 8.57 -16.55 3.65
CA ASP A 208 8.54 -17.41 2.46
C ASP A 208 8.85 -16.68 1.15
N ILE A 209 9.34 -15.44 1.25
CA ILE A 209 9.64 -14.62 0.06
C ILE A 209 11.12 -14.56 -0.20
N SER A 210 11.50 -14.94 -1.42
CA SER A 210 12.85 -14.73 -1.95
C SER A 210 12.84 -13.55 -2.92
N MET A 211 13.62 -12.51 -2.61
CA MET A 211 13.79 -11.37 -3.51
C MET A 211 14.70 -11.75 -4.67
N PRO A 212 14.41 -11.29 -5.91
CA PRO A 212 15.26 -11.52 -7.05
C PRO A 212 16.68 -10.97 -6.80
N ILE A 213 17.66 -11.73 -7.23
CA ILE A 213 19.03 -11.24 -7.21
C ILE A 213 19.16 -10.17 -8.29
N GLN A 214 19.82 -9.07 -7.97
CA GLN A 214 20.15 -8.06 -8.98
C GLN A 214 21.05 -8.70 -10.03
N SER A 215 20.48 -9.02 -11.19
CA SER A 215 21.28 -9.36 -12.34
C SER A 215 21.96 -8.09 -12.82
N HIS A 216 23.25 -8.12 -13.04
CA HIS A 216 23.94 -7.05 -13.74
C HIS A 216 23.43 -7.05 -15.19
N TRP A 217 22.43 -6.21 -15.47
CA TRP A 217 21.80 -6.10 -16.79
C TRP A 217 22.72 -5.51 -17.85
N HIS A 218 23.88 -5.03 -17.46
CA HIS A 218 24.86 -4.42 -18.35
C HIS A 218 26.19 -5.12 -18.25
N THR A 219 26.84 -5.26 -19.36
CA THR A 219 28.24 -5.69 -19.44
C THR A 219 29.11 -4.59 -18.81
N PRO A 220 29.92 -4.90 -17.79
CA PRO A 220 30.80 -3.91 -17.21
C PRO A 220 31.80 -3.38 -18.26
N LEU A 221 32.06 -2.07 -18.23
CA LEU A 221 33.09 -1.48 -19.05
C LEU A 221 34.47 -1.91 -18.53
N LEU A 222 35.24 -2.50 -19.42
CA LEU A 222 36.58 -2.90 -19.14
C LEU A 222 37.53 -1.67 -19.13
N PRO A 223 38.59 -1.65 -18.30
CA PRO A 223 39.59 -0.59 -18.30
C PRO A 223 40.53 -0.75 -19.50
N LEU A 224 39.98 -0.59 -20.71
CA LEU A 224 40.75 -0.67 -21.93
C LEU A 224 41.31 0.71 -22.33
N PRO A 225 42.51 0.80 -22.87
CA PRO A 225 42.98 2.02 -23.51
C PRO A 225 42.10 2.36 -24.69
N PHE A 226 41.75 3.63 -24.84
CA PHE A 226 40.89 4.07 -25.93
C PHE A 226 41.49 3.76 -27.30
N LEU A 227 40.68 3.14 -28.13
CA LEU A 227 41.15 2.74 -29.45
C LEU A 227 41.28 3.97 -30.37
N PRO A 228 42.43 4.20 -31.02
CA PRO A 228 42.56 5.30 -31.97
C PRO A 228 41.78 5.01 -33.25
N ILE A 229 41.35 6.05 -33.97
CA ILE A 229 40.64 5.93 -35.24
C ILE A 229 41.42 5.12 -36.30
N THR A 230 42.73 5.15 -36.25
CA THR A 230 43.61 4.37 -37.13
C THR A 230 43.42 2.85 -36.99
N ALA A 231 42.73 2.38 -35.94
CA ALA A 231 42.35 0.98 -35.78
C ALA A 231 41.34 0.51 -36.85
N LEU A 232 40.67 1.41 -37.54
CA LEU A 232 39.77 1.10 -38.66
C LEU A 232 40.52 0.49 -39.86
N LYS A 233 41.81 0.84 -40.02
CA LYS A 233 42.62 0.39 -41.17
C LYS A 233 41.97 0.61 -42.52
N TYR A 234 41.08 1.58 -42.62
CA TYR A 234 40.38 1.96 -43.83
C TYR A 234 40.36 3.49 -43.99
N ARG A 235 41.16 3.99 -44.91
CA ARG A 235 41.51 5.42 -45.06
C ARG A 235 40.28 6.32 -45.19
N ARG A 236 39.22 5.88 -45.91
CA ARG A 236 38.01 6.68 -46.08
C ARG A 236 37.23 6.84 -44.78
N ALA A 237 37.11 5.76 -44.00
CA ALA A 237 36.47 5.81 -42.68
C ALA A 237 37.30 6.63 -41.68
N GLU A 238 38.61 6.47 -41.68
CA GLU A 238 39.53 7.27 -40.85
C GLU A 238 39.40 8.78 -41.14
N GLN A 239 39.29 9.17 -42.39
CA GLN A 239 39.09 10.57 -42.80
C GLN A 239 37.71 11.09 -42.37
N ALA A 240 36.67 10.28 -42.54
CA ALA A 240 35.32 10.67 -42.19
C ALA A 240 35.12 10.90 -40.66
N TYR A 241 35.72 10.05 -39.85
CA TYR A 241 35.65 10.17 -38.38
C TYR A 241 36.71 11.09 -37.80
N GLY A 242 37.91 11.18 -38.41
CA GLY A 242 39.02 11.99 -37.93
C GLY A 242 38.70 13.48 -37.85
N GLN A 243 37.70 13.97 -38.56
CA GLN A 243 37.21 15.33 -38.44
C GLN A 243 36.36 15.56 -37.19
N ARG A 244 35.86 14.49 -36.55
CA ARG A 244 34.94 14.55 -35.41
C ARG A 244 35.62 14.20 -34.09
N PHE A 245 36.43 13.17 -34.06
CA PHE A 245 37.14 12.68 -32.89
C PHE A 245 38.38 11.90 -33.26
N GLN A 246 39.34 11.77 -32.33
CA GLN A 246 40.61 11.10 -32.53
C GLN A 246 40.65 9.66 -31.99
N GLN A 247 39.79 9.38 -31.00
CA GLN A 247 39.75 8.10 -30.30
C GLN A 247 38.29 7.69 -30.05
N PHE A 248 38.04 6.40 -30.05
CA PHE A 248 36.77 5.83 -29.63
C PHE A 248 36.61 5.91 -28.11
N ASN A 249 35.37 6.13 -27.63
CA ASN A 249 35.11 6.10 -26.21
C ASN A 249 35.10 4.66 -25.64
N SER A 250 34.91 4.50 -24.33
CA SER A 250 34.97 3.20 -23.64
C SER A 250 34.00 2.17 -24.24
N ILE A 251 32.73 2.54 -24.48
CA ILE A 251 31.73 1.64 -25.08
C ILE A 251 32.11 1.28 -26.51
N GLN A 252 32.55 2.25 -27.29
CA GLN A 252 32.94 2.04 -28.68
C GLN A 252 34.21 1.18 -28.76
N THR A 253 35.19 1.42 -27.90
CA THR A 253 36.43 0.61 -27.82
C THR A 253 36.11 -0.85 -27.48
N GLN A 254 35.28 -1.08 -26.48
CA GLN A 254 34.94 -2.42 -26.05
C GLN A 254 34.11 -3.20 -27.08
N ALA A 255 33.20 -2.53 -27.76
CA ALA A 255 32.33 -3.14 -28.77
C ALA A 255 32.99 -3.24 -30.15
N PHE A 256 34.09 -2.51 -30.41
CA PHE A 256 34.71 -2.35 -31.71
C PHE A 256 34.97 -3.68 -32.43
N TRP A 257 35.64 -4.61 -31.75
CA TRP A 257 36.02 -5.89 -32.36
C TRP A 257 34.81 -6.69 -32.82
N SER A 258 33.78 -6.79 -31.96
CA SER A 258 32.57 -7.57 -32.26
C SER A 258 31.78 -6.98 -33.41
N ILE A 259 31.77 -5.65 -33.57
CA ILE A 259 31.00 -4.95 -34.58
C ILE A 259 31.75 -4.81 -35.91
N TYR A 260 33.01 -4.46 -35.85
CA TYR A 260 33.77 -4.12 -37.02
C TYR A 260 34.49 -5.32 -37.65
N ASN A 261 34.80 -6.35 -36.89
CA ASN A 261 35.57 -7.50 -37.38
C ASN A 261 34.82 -8.83 -37.37
N THR A 262 33.51 -8.83 -37.03
CA THR A 262 32.72 -10.07 -37.02
C THR A 262 31.28 -9.83 -37.57
N ASP A 263 30.70 -10.87 -38.14
CA ASP A 263 29.28 -10.87 -38.60
C ASP A 263 28.32 -11.36 -37.52
N ARG A 264 28.69 -11.25 -36.22
CA ARG A 264 27.85 -11.72 -35.13
C ARG A 264 26.71 -10.73 -34.83
N ASN A 265 25.58 -11.25 -34.46
CA ASN A 265 24.50 -10.43 -33.92
C ASN A 265 24.91 -9.79 -32.60
N VAL A 266 24.86 -8.48 -32.50
CA VAL A 266 25.27 -7.71 -31.32
C VAL A 266 24.13 -6.81 -30.89
N LEU A 267 23.79 -6.85 -29.59
CA LEU A 267 22.86 -5.92 -28.97
C LEU A 267 23.63 -4.91 -28.12
N ILE A 268 23.49 -3.62 -28.43
CA ILE A 268 24.13 -2.55 -27.68
C ILE A 268 23.09 -1.66 -27.03
N ALA A 269 22.95 -1.80 -25.73
CA ALA A 269 22.13 -0.93 -24.92
C ALA A 269 23.01 0.02 -24.11
N GLY A 270 22.72 1.30 -24.14
CA GLY A 270 23.45 2.32 -23.41
C GLY A 270 22.66 3.61 -23.30
N PRO A 271 23.04 4.54 -22.40
CA PRO A 271 22.33 5.81 -22.23
C PRO A 271 22.36 6.67 -23.50
N VAL A 272 21.51 7.68 -23.52
CA VAL A 272 21.50 8.68 -24.59
C VAL A 272 22.87 9.34 -24.67
N SER A 273 23.34 9.68 -25.88
CA SER A 273 24.65 10.32 -26.13
C SER A 273 25.89 9.44 -25.81
N SER A 274 25.74 8.13 -25.57
CA SER A 274 26.89 7.21 -25.37
C SER A 274 27.64 6.83 -26.65
N GLY A 275 27.29 7.38 -27.80
CA GLY A 275 27.94 7.14 -29.09
C GLY A 275 27.50 5.89 -29.85
N LYS A 276 26.32 5.32 -29.53
CA LYS A 276 25.75 4.15 -30.21
C LYS A 276 25.60 4.30 -31.72
N SER A 277 25.25 5.49 -32.19
CA SER A 277 25.07 5.77 -33.62
C SER A 277 26.36 5.52 -34.43
N ILE A 278 27.53 5.78 -33.84
CA ILE A 278 28.83 5.50 -34.48
C ILE A 278 29.02 3.99 -34.58
N LEU A 279 28.66 3.23 -33.54
CA LEU A 279 28.76 1.76 -33.58
C LEU A 279 27.88 1.16 -34.68
N GLY A 280 26.64 1.69 -34.86
CA GLY A 280 25.80 1.30 -35.98
C GLY A 280 26.39 1.65 -37.35
N GLN A 281 27.10 2.78 -37.47
CA GLN A 281 27.83 3.14 -38.69
C GLN A 281 29.03 2.24 -38.93
N LEU A 282 29.74 1.84 -37.88
CA LEU A 282 30.91 0.93 -38.01
C LEU A 282 30.48 -0.46 -38.52
N ALA A 283 29.28 -0.91 -38.22
CA ALA A 283 28.76 -2.19 -38.70
C ALA A 283 28.50 -2.19 -40.25
N ILE A 284 28.50 -1.01 -40.88
CA ILE A 284 28.24 -0.87 -42.32
C ILE A 284 29.53 -0.84 -43.11
N TRP A 285 30.66 -0.46 -42.48
CA TRP A 285 31.98 -0.38 -43.12
C TRP A 285 32.71 -1.73 -43.21
#